data_5196dc3dff8615c18d6ff7f14f537806
#
_entry.id   5196dc3dff8615c18d6ff7f14f537806
#
_cell.length_a   1.000
_cell.length_b   1.000
_cell.length_c   1.000
_cell.angle_alpha   90.00
_cell.angle_beta   90.00
_cell.angle_gamma   90.00
#
_symmetry.space_group_name_H-M   'P 1'
#
loop_
_entity.id
_entity.type
_entity.pdbx_description
1 polymer ?
#
loop_
_entity_poly.entity_id
_entity_poly.type
_entity_poly.pdbx_seq_one_letter_code
_entity_poly.pdbx_strand_id
1 'polypeptide(L)'
;MALCHASFCQPGPLTVHPSPTRHGPEHGSLLIIGGNVGSTASVWNKFTELAGGKDNAHIVVVTAAFGDSAAYDQKDVDTVKKYTGVKDVVLLHTNDLRTANSEQFIAPLKRATGVYFIGGRQWRIADCYLNTLTHQAFLDVLQRGGVIAGSSAGASIQGSFLWRGDTRGADILIGDHTQGLGFLKNSVIDQHLLRRNRQFDLVNLIEKAPQLIGIGLDEATAILVQGDTLQVIGRSYVAIYDYATILNSRREHTGGEEQGAAISSGPFFFLSEGQKYDLKNRKPLRTRPTGGDEEED
;
A
#
# COMPACT_ATOMS: atom_id res chain seq x y z
N MET A 1 33.43 -25.88 -28.78
CA MET A 1 32.45 -24.81 -28.61
C MET A 1 31.20 -25.43 -28.01
N ALA A 2 31.03 -25.27 -26.68
CA ALA A 2 29.85 -25.77 -25.97
C ALA A 2 28.86 -24.63 -25.86
N LEU A 3 27.69 -24.80 -26.47
CA LEU A 3 26.55 -23.87 -26.35
C LEU A 3 25.90 -24.06 -24.97
N CYS A 4 26.12 -23.10 -24.08
CA CYS A 4 25.33 -22.99 -22.85
C CYS A 4 23.92 -22.55 -23.23
N HIS A 5 22.95 -23.46 -23.11
CA HIS A 5 21.53 -23.13 -23.16
C HIS A 5 21.16 -22.49 -21.82
N ALA A 6 20.89 -21.19 -21.84
CA ALA A 6 20.27 -20.50 -20.70
C ALA A 6 18.82 -21.00 -20.57
N SER A 7 18.57 -21.84 -19.57
CA SER A 7 17.19 -22.20 -19.20
C SER A 7 16.50 -20.97 -18.64
N PHE A 8 15.56 -20.42 -19.39
CA PHE A 8 14.61 -19.45 -18.88
C PHE A 8 13.75 -20.16 -17.83
N CYS A 9 13.98 -19.82 -16.56
CA CYS A 9 13.11 -20.24 -15.47
C CYS A 9 11.75 -19.55 -15.67
N GLN A 10 10.74 -20.31 -16.09
CA GLN A 10 9.37 -19.80 -16.11
C GLN A 10 8.93 -19.60 -14.65
N PRO A 11 8.27 -18.48 -14.31
CA PRO A 11 7.72 -18.31 -12.98
C PRO A 11 6.75 -19.47 -12.71
N GLY A 12 6.98 -20.19 -11.60
CA GLY A 12 6.14 -21.28 -11.17
C GLY A 12 4.70 -20.79 -10.91
N PRO A 13 3.72 -21.72 -10.84
CA PRO A 13 2.33 -21.35 -10.59
C PRO A 13 2.23 -20.56 -9.28
N LEU A 14 1.49 -19.43 -9.33
CA LEU A 14 1.20 -18.61 -8.15
C LEU A 14 0.56 -19.49 -7.08
N THR A 15 1.32 -19.84 -6.03
CA THR A 15 0.79 -20.62 -4.90
C THR A 15 -0.16 -19.75 -4.10
N VAL A 16 -1.44 -20.05 -4.21
CA VAL A 16 -2.52 -19.34 -3.52
C VAL A 16 -2.72 -19.98 -2.15
N HIS A 17 -2.35 -19.28 -1.10
CA HIS A 17 -2.72 -19.68 0.26
C HIS A 17 -4.21 -19.35 0.53
N PRO A 18 -4.94 -20.16 1.33
CA PRO A 18 -6.34 -19.89 1.64
C PRO A 18 -6.51 -18.50 2.28
N SER A 19 -7.56 -17.79 1.88
CA SER A 19 -7.86 -16.44 2.33
C SER A 19 -7.93 -16.35 3.85
N PRO A 20 -7.22 -15.41 4.48
CA PRO A 20 -7.42 -15.12 5.88
C PRO A 20 -8.84 -14.58 6.11
N THR A 21 -9.36 -14.76 7.30
CA THR A 21 -10.67 -14.23 7.69
C THR A 21 -10.71 -12.70 7.74
N ARG A 22 -9.55 -12.05 7.81
CA ARG A 22 -9.39 -10.58 7.88
C ARG A 22 -8.28 -10.10 6.94
N HIS A 23 -8.49 -8.97 6.24
CA HIS A 23 -7.53 -8.37 5.31
C HIS A 23 -6.55 -7.42 6.00
N GLY A 24 -7.06 -6.46 6.74
CA GLY A 24 -6.25 -5.48 7.45
C GLY A 24 -5.77 -5.95 8.83
N PRO A 25 -4.99 -5.12 9.53
CA PRO A 25 -4.44 -5.46 10.83
C PRO A 25 -5.55 -5.62 11.88
N GLU A 26 -5.33 -6.50 12.85
CA GLU A 26 -6.27 -6.71 13.96
C GLU A 26 -6.31 -5.51 14.89
N HIS A 27 -5.15 -4.95 15.16
CA HIS A 27 -4.94 -3.74 15.93
C HIS A 27 -4.12 -2.76 15.09
N GLY A 28 -4.14 -1.48 15.50
CA GLY A 28 -3.43 -0.44 14.78
C GLY A 28 -4.05 -0.07 13.43
N SER A 29 -3.28 0.60 12.60
CA SER A 29 -3.78 1.18 11.35
C SER A 29 -2.72 1.13 10.25
N LEU A 30 -3.16 1.02 9.00
CA LEU A 30 -2.30 1.27 7.84
C LEU A 30 -2.73 2.59 7.19
N LEU A 31 -1.75 3.41 6.83
CA LEU A 31 -1.96 4.61 6.01
C LEU A 31 -1.14 4.47 4.73
N ILE A 32 -1.79 3.99 3.68
CA ILE A 32 -1.15 3.61 2.42
C ILE A 32 -1.30 4.77 1.44
N ILE A 33 -0.17 5.36 1.00
CA ILE A 33 -0.16 6.65 0.28
C ILE A 33 0.36 6.45 -1.14
N GLY A 34 -0.39 6.87 -2.14
CA GLY A 34 -0.09 6.64 -3.56
C GLY A 34 1.15 7.33 -4.11
N GLY A 35 1.75 8.23 -3.36
CA GLY A 35 2.98 8.95 -3.73
C GLY A 35 2.82 10.45 -3.63
N ASN A 36 3.95 11.15 -3.73
CA ASN A 36 4.01 12.63 -3.78
C ASN A 36 3.03 13.31 -2.81
N VAL A 37 3.07 12.90 -1.54
CA VAL A 37 2.16 13.43 -0.50
C VAL A 37 2.35 14.93 -0.29
N GLY A 38 3.56 15.46 -0.55
CA GLY A 38 3.89 16.87 -0.47
C GLY A 38 3.40 17.49 0.84
N SER A 39 2.68 18.61 0.74
CA SER A 39 2.07 19.30 1.88
C SER A 39 0.59 18.95 2.09
N THR A 40 0.14 17.76 1.68
CA THR A 40 -1.27 17.33 1.85
C THR A 40 -1.59 17.15 3.32
N ALA A 41 -2.15 18.20 3.92
CA ALA A 41 -2.37 18.30 5.36
C ALA A 41 -3.26 17.18 5.90
N SER A 42 -4.31 16.77 5.16
CA SER A 42 -5.24 15.72 5.59
C SER A 42 -4.51 14.39 5.85
N VAL A 43 -3.56 14.01 5.00
CA VAL A 43 -2.79 12.79 5.14
C VAL A 43 -1.81 12.87 6.32
N TRP A 44 -1.04 13.99 6.43
CA TRP A 44 -0.09 14.17 7.52
C TRP A 44 -0.75 14.31 8.89
N ASN A 45 -1.87 15.03 8.96
CA ASN A 45 -2.65 15.18 10.20
C ASN A 45 -3.20 13.82 10.65
N LYS A 46 -3.71 13.00 9.70
CA LYS A 46 -4.20 11.66 10.01
C LYS A 46 -3.07 10.75 10.49
N PHE A 47 -1.91 10.78 9.86
CA PHE A 47 -0.75 10.02 10.34
C PHE A 47 -0.34 10.43 11.75
N THR A 48 -0.26 11.74 12.02
CA THR A 48 0.11 12.28 13.34
C THR A 48 -0.91 11.88 14.41
N GLU A 49 -2.20 11.99 14.10
CA GLU A 49 -3.30 11.57 14.99
C GLU A 49 -3.17 10.09 15.36
N LEU A 50 -3.02 9.22 14.36
CA LEU A 50 -2.92 7.77 14.56
C LEU A 50 -1.64 7.36 15.30
N ALA A 51 -0.56 8.14 15.17
CA ALA A 51 0.68 7.93 15.91
C ALA A 51 0.62 8.41 17.37
N GLY A 52 -0.50 8.97 17.84
CA GLY A 52 -0.69 9.44 19.22
C GLY A 52 -0.57 10.95 19.41
N GLY A 53 -0.56 11.73 18.31
CA GLY A 53 -0.45 13.19 18.32
C GLY A 53 1.00 13.67 18.42
N LYS A 54 1.21 14.95 18.11
CA LYS A 54 2.55 15.56 17.98
C LYS A 54 3.44 15.46 19.21
N ASP A 55 2.84 15.42 20.40
CA ASP A 55 3.57 15.47 21.66
C ASP A 55 3.91 14.06 22.21
N ASN A 56 3.16 13.02 21.79
CA ASN A 56 3.32 11.64 22.28
C ASN A 56 3.81 10.66 21.22
N ALA A 57 3.83 11.07 19.95
CA ALA A 57 4.25 10.18 18.88
C ALA A 57 5.76 9.90 18.91
N HIS A 58 6.11 8.63 18.70
CA HIS A 58 7.47 8.16 18.44
C HIS A 58 7.49 7.59 17.02
N ILE A 59 8.07 8.32 16.07
CA ILE A 59 8.03 7.95 14.66
C ILE A 59 9.37 7.38 14.21
N VAL A 60 9.32 6.25 13.52
CA VAL A 60 10.48 5.64 12.84
C VAL A 60 10.32 5.82 11.34
N VAL A 61 11.28 6.47 10.69
CA VAL A 61 11.32 6.65 9.23
C VAL A 61 12.21 5.58 8.63
N VAL A 62 11.65 4.77 7.74
CA VAL A 62 12.33 3.64 7.08
C VAL A 62 12.75 4.04 5.67
N THR A 63 14.06 4.00 5.39
CA THR A 63 14.63 4.50 4.13
C THR A 63 15.24 3.42 3.24
N ALA A 64 15.05 2.14 3.53
CA ALA A 64 15.61 1.03 2.76
C ALA A 64 15.21 0.97 1.28
N ALA A 65 14.13 1.68 0.88
CA ALA A 65 13.73 1.82 -0.53
C ALA A 65 14.78 2.54 -1.39
N PHE A 66 15.66 3.35 -0.79
CA PHE A 66 16.80 3.96 -1.47
C PHE A 66 18.03 3.05 -1.49
N GLY A 67 18.94 3.30 -2.43
CA GLY A 67 20.28 2.69 -2.37
C GLY A 67 21.16 3.40 -1.33
N ASP A 68 22.26 2.78 -0.96
CA ASP A 68 23.16 3.22 0.12
C ASP A 68 23.63 4.67 0.02
N SER A 69 23.85 5.19 -1.20
CA SER A 69 24.33 6.55 -1.41
C SER A 69 23.31 7.64 -1.02
N ALA A 70 22.01 7.28 -0.93
CA ALA A 70 20.93 8.20 -0.57
C ALA A 70 20.29 7.85 0.79
N ALA A 71 20.74 6.79 1.42
CA ALA A 71 20.08 6.14 2.56
C ALA A 71 20.13 6.97 3.84
N TYR A 72 21.10 7.86 3.95
CA TYR A 72 21.36 8.63 5.16
C TYR A 72 20.95 10.09 5.05
N ASP A 73 20.03 10.38 4.12
CA ASP A 73 19.54 11.75 3.98
C ASP A 73 18.61 12.09 5.16
N GLN A 74 19.13 12.86 6.09
CA GLN A 74 18.35 13.44 7.20
C GLN A 74 17.12 14.21 6.70
N LYS A 75 17.10 14.59 5.45
CA LYS A 75 16.00 15.29 4.78
C LYS A 75 14.65 14.58 4.89
N ASP A 76 14.62 13.25 4.84
CA ASP A 76 13.37 12.50 4.98
C ASP A 76 12.83 12.58 6.40
N VAL A 77 13.71 12.48 7.40
CA VAL A 77 13.37 12.69 8.81
C VAL A 77 12.87 14.11 9.03
N ASP A 78 13.57 15.10 8.49
CA ASP A 78 13.20 16.53 8.61
C ASP A 78 11.88 16.83 7.91
N THR A 79 11.60 16.15 6.79
CA THR A 79 10.31 16.25 6.09
C THR A 79 9.17 15.72 6.96
N VAL A 80 9.34 14.56 7.58
CA VAL A 80 8.34 14.00 8.49
C VAL A 80 8.16 14.92 9.70
N LYS A 81 9.24 15.39 10.34
CA LYS A 81 9.18 16.36 11.45
C LYS A 81 8.41 17.63 11.07
N LYS A 82 8.73 18.17 9.90
CA LYS A 82 8.09 19.40 9.38
C LYS A 82 6.58 19.27 9.25
N TYR A 83 6.11 18.17 8.66
CA TYR A 83 4.69 18.03 8.35
C TYR A 83 3.85 17.45 9.50
N THR A 84 4.46 16.66 10.38
CA THR A 84 3.78 16.10 11.57
C THR A 84 3.87 17.00 12.80
N GLY A 85 4.90 17.84 12.89
CA GLY A 85 5.25 18.59 14.11
C GLY A 85 5.81 17.70 15.24
N VAL A 86 6.02 16.41 15.00
CA VAL A 86 6.56 15.47 15.99
C VAL A 86 8.06 15.70 16.14
N LYS A 87 8.53 15.75 17.40
CA LYS A 87 9.96 15.95 17.72
C LYS A 87 10.76 14.65 17.71
N ASP A 88 10.15 13.57 18.23
CA ASP A 88 10.79 12.26 18.31
C ASP A 88 10.57 11.48 17.00
N VAL A 89 11.43 11.78 16.04
CA VAL A 89 11.47 11.10 14.74
C VAL A 89 12.88 10.62 14.50
N VAL A 90 13.06 9.31 14.30
CA VAL A 90 14.35 8.66 14.11
C VAL A 90 14.41 7.93 12.78
N LEU A 91 15.62 7.84 12.21
CA LEU A 91 15.88 7.10 10.98
C LEU A 91 16.12 5.62 11.29
N LEU A 92 15.60 4.73 10.45
CA LEU A 92 15.93 3.30 10.44
C LEU A 92 16.32 2.90 9.03
N HIS A 93 17.59 2.53 8.86
CA HIS A 93 18.13 2.10 7.58
C HIS A 93 19.14 0.95 7.75
N THR A 94 18.99 -0.07 6.91
CA THR A 94 20.02 -1.08 6.64
C THR A 94 19.71 -1.76 5.30
N ASN A 95 20.74 -2.27 4.64
CA ASN A 95 20.68 -3.20 3.52
C ASN A 95 21.31 -4.56 3.88
N ASP A 96 21.71 -4.75 5.13
CA ASP A 96 22.32 -5.97 5.64
C ASP A 96 21.32 -6.78 6.47
N LEU A 97 21.06 -8.01 6.03
CA LEU A 97 20.12 -8.93 6.70
C LEU A 97 20.53 -9.30 8.13
N ARG A 98 21.85 -9.33 8.45
CA ARG A 98 22.31 -9.60 9.81
C ARG A 98 21.94 -8.44 10.73
N THR A 99 22.14 -7.22 10.26
CA THR A 99 21.73 -6.02 10.98
C THR A 99 20.22 -6.01 11.17
N ALA A 100 19.43 -6.29 10.13
CA ALA A 100 17.97 -6.37 10.21
C ALA A 100 17.46 -7.47 11.18
N ASN A 101 18.28 -8.46 11.50
CA ASN A 101 18.00 -9.51 12.47
C ASN A 101 18.64 -9.26 13.86
N SER A 102 19.01 -8.02 14.18
CA SER A 102 19.61 -7.71 15.48
C SER A 102 18.66 -6.94 16.40
N GLU A 103 18.71 -7.28 17.69
CA GLU A 103 17.96 -6.60 18.75
C GLU A 103 18.30 -5.10 18.85
N GLN A 104 19.57 -4.76 18.59
CA GLN A 104 20.02 -3.39 18.59
C GLN A 104 19.35 -2.57 17.48
N PHE A 105 19.21 -3.14 16.28
CA PHE A 105 18.61 -2.46 15.15
C PHE A 105 17.12 -2.21 15.34
N ILE A 106 16.40 -3.15 15.90
CA ILE A 106 14.95 -3.02 16.14
C ILE A 106 14.61 -2.19 17.39
N ALA A 107 15.59 -1.78 18.19
CA ALA A 107 15.36 -1.05 19.44
C ALA A 107 14.44 0.19 19.29
N PRO A 108 14.57 1.04 18.26
CA PRO A 108 13.64 2.16 18.03
C PRO A 108 12.19 1.70 17.82
N LEU A 109 11.98 0.54 17.16
CA LEU A 109 10.66 0.01 16.86
C LEU A 109 9.91 -0.49 18.10
N LYS A 110 10.63 -0.85 19.18
CA LYS A 110 10.02 -1.33 20.42
C LYS A 110 9.15 -0.28 21.10
N ARG A 111 9.43 1.00 20.90
CA ARG A 111 8.63 2.12 21.43
C ARG A 111 7.89 2.92 20.36
N ALA A 112 8.09 2.61 19.08
CA ALA A 112 7.46 3.32 17.98
C ALA A 112 5.93 3.24 18.08
N THR A 113 5.28 4.37 17.88
CA THR A 113 3.83 4.51 17.72
C THR A 113 3.44 4.74 16.27
N GLY A 114 4.40 5.17 15.44
CA GLY A 114 4.27 5.33 14.00
C GLY A 114 5.52 4.89 13.25
N VAL A 115 5.32 4.25 12.10
CA VAL A 115 6.39 3.91 11.15
C VAL A 115 6.04 4.52 9.80
N TYR A 116 7.00 5.17 9.16
CA TYR A 116 6.82 5.78 7.85
C TYR A 116 7.83 5.24 6.84
N PHE A 117 7.36 4.44 5.88
CA PHE A 117 8.16 3.95 4.76
C PHE A 117 8.20 4.99 3.65
N ILE A 118 9.39 5.44 3.27
CA ILE A 118 9.56 6.38 2.17
C ILE A 118 9.41 5.71 0.79
N GLY A 119 9.37 6.54 -0.27
CA GLY A 119 9.40 6.07 -1.65
C GLY A 119 10.78 5.56 -2.09
N GLY A 120 10.85 5.01 -3.29
CA GLY A 120 12.06 4.46 -3.91
C GLY A 120 11.78 3.15 -4.65
N ARG A 121 12.50 2.07 -4.32
CA ARG A 121 12.31 0.74 -4.91
C ARG A 121 11.84 -0.25 -3.86
N GLN A 122 10.61 -0.75 -4.03
CA GLN A 122 9.95 -1.63 -3.06
C GLN A 122 10.65 -2.98 -2.87
N TRP A 123 11.29 -3.51 -3.90
CA TRP A 123 12.05 -4.75 -3.80
C TRP A 123 13.20 -4.65 -2.77
N ARG A 124 13.84 -3.47 -2.64
CA ARG A 124 14.89 -3.25 -1.62
C ARG A 124 14.35 -3.38 -0.20
N ILE A 125 13.12 -2.91 0.05
CA ILE A 125 12.48 -3.08 1.37
C ILE A 125 12.23 -4.57 1.64
N ALA A 126 11.79 -5.34 0.62
CA ALA A 126 11.61 -6.77 0.74
C ALA A 126 12.93 -7.48 1.07
N ASP A 127 14.00 -7.22 0.32
CA ASP A 127 15.33 -7.80 0.55
C ASP A 127 15.85 -7.53 1.93
N CYS A 128 15.66 -6.29 2.44
CA CYS A 128 16.20 -5.90 3.74
C CYS A 128 15.41 -6.48 4.91
N TYR A 129 14.08 -6.57 4.80
CA TYR A 129 13.26 -6.78 6.00
C TYR A 129 12.34 -7.99 5.96
N LEU A 130 12.03 -8.55 4.79
CA LEU A 130 11.11 -9.67 4.71
C LEU A 130 11.64 -10.88 5.51
N ASN A 131 10.78 -11.44 6.37
CA ASN A 131 11.10 -12.58 7.24
C ASN A 131 12.27 -12.35 8.24
N THR A 132 12.50 -11.10 8.65
CA THR A 132 13.50 -10.72 9.65
C THR A 132 12.87 -10.34 10.99
N LEU A 133 13.72 -10.16 12.05
CA LEU A 133 13.25 -9.56 13.31
C LEU A 133 12.66 -8.16 13.10
N THR A 134 13.17 -7.39 12.14
CA THR A 134 12.63 -6.06 11.80
C THR A 134 11.21 -6.18 11.23
N HIS A 135 10.94 -7.19 10.37
CA HIS A 135 9.58 -7.45 9.89
C HIS A 135 8.62 -7.74 11.05
N GLN A 136 9.04 -8.60 11.99
CA GLN A 136 8.24 -8.89 13.18
C GLN A 136 8.03 -7.63 14.03
N ALA A 137 9.06 -6.81 14.22
CA ALA A 137 8.95 -5.56 14.98
C ALA A 137 7.97 -4.55 14.35
N PHE A 138 7.83 -4.51 13.03
CA PHE A 138 6.76 -3.74 12.38
C PHE A 138 5.36 -4.28 12.72
N LEU A 139 5.18 -5.60 12.69
CA LEU A 139 3.92 -6.23 13.09
C LEU A 139 3.60 -5.94 14.57
N ASP A 140 4.61 -5.93 15.43
CA ASP A 140 4.46 -5.59 16.85
C ASP A 140 4.03 -4.14 17.07
N VAL A 141 4.45 -3.20 16.20
CA VAL A 141 3.93 -1.81 16.22
C VAL A 141 2.43 -1.81 15.96
N LEU A 142 1.95 -2.53 14.95
CA LEU A 142 0.51 -2.67 14.69
C LEU A 142 -0.21 -3.32 15.85
N GLN A 143 0.35 -4.42 16.41
CA GLN A 143 -0.27 -5.16 17.51
C GLN A 143 -0.46 -4.30 18.76
N ARG A 144 0.43 -3.32 18.99
CA ARG A 144 0.30 -2.32 20.08
C ARG A 144 -0.65 -1.16 19.78
N GLY A 145 -1.31 -1.16 18.61
CA GLY A 145 -2.24 -0.12 18.18
C GLY A 145 -1.60 1.04 17.41
N GLY A 146 -0.31 0.92 17.04
CA GLY A 146 0.40 1.93 16.27
C GLY A 146 -0.02 2.00 14.79
N VAL A 147 0.57 2.92 14.05
CA VAL A 147 0.29 3.12 12.63
C VAL A 147 1.51 2.81 11.76
N ILE A 148 1.31 2.06 10.68
CA ILE A 148 2.27 1.94 9.59
C ILE A 148 1.79 2.78 8.42
N ALA A 149 2.58 3.79 8.06
CA ALA A 149 2.36 4.60 6.88
C ALA A 149 3.45 4.34 5.84
N GLY A 150 3.14 4.61 4.57
CA GLY A 150 4.16 4.54 3.53
C GLY A 150 3.70 5.10 2.21
N SER A 151 4.63 5.75 1.51
CA SER A 151 4.37 6.46 0.27
C SER A 151 5.09 5.80 -0.91
N SER A 152 4.43 5.70 -2.06
CA SER A 152 5.02 5.14 -3.30
C SER A 152 5.51 3.69 -3.08
N ALA A 153 6.81 3.40 -3.13
CA ALA A 153 7.36 2.07 -2.79
C ALA A 153 6.95 1.62 -1.38
N GLY A 154 6.88 2.57 -0.42
CA GLY A 154 6.40 2.33 0.93
C GLY A 154 4.90 1.99 1.01
N ALA A 155 4.11 2.35 -0.01
CA ALA A 155 2.74 1.89 -0.15
C ALA A 155 2.68 0.45 -0.67
N SER A 156 3.36 0.19 -1.80
CA SER A 156 3.30 -1.12 -2.47
C SER A 156 3.81 -2.26 -1.60
N ILE A 157 4.83 -2.01 -0.75
CA ILE A 157 5.41 -3.02 0.13
C ILE A 157 4.43 -3.52 1.21
N GLN A 158 3.39 -2.75 1.54
CA GLN A 158 2.42 -3.10 2.58
C GLN A 158 1.45 -4.20 2.14
N GLY A 159 1.26 -4.40 0.83
CA GLY A 159 0.46 -5.50 0.29
C GLY A 159 1.09 -6.87 0.51
N SER A 160 0.32 -7.93 0.30
CA SER A 160 0.84 -9.31 0.32
C SER A 160 1.52 -9.67 -1.00
N PHE A 161 0.99 -9.24 -2.13
CA PHE A 161 1.63 -9.39 -3.44
C PHE A 161 2.39 -8.12 -3.81
N LEU A 162 3.69 -8.24 -4.10
CA LEU A 162 4.54 -7.10 -4.42
C LEU A 162 4.49 -6.80 -5.92
N TRP A 163 3.81 -5.71 -6.26
CA TRP A 163 3.70 -5.20 -7.63
C TRP A 163 4.90 -4.37 -8.02
N ARG A 164 5.39 -4.50 -9.25
CA ARG A 164 6.56 -3.78 -9.77
C ARG A 164 7.84 -4.00 -8.94
N GLY A 165 7.93 -5.18 -8.35
CA GLY A 165 9.05 -5.59 -7.50
C GLY A 165 10.23 -6.15 -8.29
N ASP A 166 10.56 -5.62 -9.47
CA ASP A 166 11.67 -6.11 -10.30
C ASP A 166 12.93 -5.27 -10.09
N THR A 167 14.08 -5.95 -9.96
CA THR A 167 15.39 -5.29 -9.76
C THR A 167 15.82 -4.47 -10.97
N ARG A 168 15.40 -4.85 -12.18
CA ARG A 168 15.76 -4.20 -13.45
C ARG A 168 14.95 -2.94 -13.73
N GLY A 169 13.67 -2.88 -13.33
CA GLY A 169 12.84 -1.72 -13.64
C GLY A 169 11.46 -1.74 -12.98
N ALA A 170 10.91 -0.55 -12.70
CA ALA A 170 9.56 -0.40 -12.15
C ALA A 170 8.45 -0.63 -13.19
N ASP A 171 8.78 -0.71 -14.47
CA ASP A 171 7.83 -0.96 -15.56
C ASP A 171 7.54 -2.44 -15.74
N ILE A 172 8.36 -3.32 -15.14
CA ILE A 172 8.10 -4.74 -15.07
C ILE A 172 7.06 -4.98 -13.98
N LEU A 173 5.86 -5.37 -14.38
CA LEU A 173 4.69 -5.45 -13.52
C LEU A 173 4.81 -6.59 -12.50
N ILE A 174 5.16 -7.79 -12.96
CA ILE A 174 5.47 -8.96 -12.13
C ILE A 174 6.96 -9.24 -12.31
N GLY A 175 7.73 -8.94 -11.28
CA GLY A 175 9.17 -9.05 -11.30
C GLY A 175 9.71 -10.26 -10.56
N ASP A 176 11.00 -10.19 -10.26
CA ASP A 176 11.74 -11.19 -9.47
C ASP A 176 11.36 -11.18 -7.97
N HIS A 177 10.74 -10.10 -7.47
CA HIS A 177 10.19 -9.98 -6.11
C HIS A 177 8.67 -9.86 -6.18
N THR A 178 7.97 -10.85 -5.66
CA THR A 178 6.49 -10.91 -5.68
C THR A 178 5.87 -10.91 -4.28
N GLN A 179 6.68 -10.94 -3.22
CA GLN A 179 6.21 -10.97 -1.84
C GLN A 179 6.42 -9.60 -1.17
N GLY A 180 5.33 -9.01 -0.67
CA GLY A 180 5.37 -7.83 0.19
C GLY A 180 5.39 -8.18 1.66
N LEU A 181 5.40 -7.17 2.54
CA LEU A 181 5.39 -7.38 4.00
C LEU A 181 4.03 -7.88 4.51
N GLY A 182 2.97 -7.85 3.69
CA GLY A 182 1.69 -8.48 4.01
C GLY A 182 0.92 -7.84 5.16
N PHE A 183 1.16 -6.59 5.48
CA PHE A 183 0.38 -5.85 6.47
C PHE A 183 -1.09 -5.76 6.05
N LEU A 184 -1.35 -5.58 4.75
CA LEU A 184 -2.65 -5.75 4.13
C LEU A 184 -2.65 -7.09 3.36
N LYS A 185 -3.41 -8.04 3.87
CA LYS A 185 -3.44 -9.43 3.36
C LYS A 185 -4.30 -9.54 2.11
N ASN A 186 -3.98 -10.51 1.23
CA ASN A 186 -4.69 -10.77 -0.02
C ASN A 186 -4.87 -9.51 -0.88
N SER A 187 -3.86 -8.69 -0.94
CA SER A 187 -3.90 -7.43 -1.67
C SER A 187 -2.67 -7.23 -2.54
N VAL A 188 -2.87 -6.45 -3.57
CA VAL A 188 -1.82 -5.87 -4.41
C VAL A 188 -2.04 -4.37 -4.51
N ILE A 189 -0.98 -3.58 -4.30
CA ILE A 189 -1.06 -2.13 -4.24
C ILE A 189 -0.20 -1.52 -5.34
N ASP A 190 -0.82 -0.74 -6.25
CA ASP A 190 -0.11 0.12 -7.19
C ASP A 190 -0.21 1.60 -6.77
N GLN A 191 0.74 2.41 -7.17
CA GLN A 191 0.93 3.79 -6.75
C GLN A 191 1.18 4.72 -7.95
N HIS A 192 1.02 6.04 -7.76
CA HIS A 192 1.06 7.05 -8.81
C HIS A 192 0.08 6.73 -9.96
N LEU A 193 -1.10 6.25 -9.61
CA LEU A 193 -2.02 5.58 -10.52
C LEU A 193 -2.36 6.40 -11.76
N LEU A 194 -3.06 7.52 -11.59
CA LEU A 194 -3.48 8.39 -12.68
C LEU A 194 -2.30 9.21 -13.21
N ARG A 195 -1.42 9.63 -12.33
CA ARG A 195 -0.22 10.39 -12.70
C ARG A 195 0.66 9.67 -13.73
N ARG A 196 0.66 8.32 -13.71
CA ARG A 196 1.47 7.47 -14.59
C ARG A 196 0.64 6.61 -15.54
N ASN A 197 -0.66 6.89 -15.70
CA ASN A 197 -1.58 6.13 -16.57
C ASN A 197 -1.61 4.61 -16.29
N ARG A 198 -1.61 4.21 -15.01
CA ARG A 198 -1.52 2.81 -14.56
C ARG A 198 -2.86 2.14 -14.27
N GLN A 199 -3.97 2.82 -14.54
CA GLN A 199 -5.32 2.39 -14.14
C GLN A 199 -5.76 1.05 -14.74
N PHE A 200 -5.09 0.52 -15.74
CA PHE A 200 -5.40 -0.78 -16.32
C PHE A 200 -4.40 -1.89 -15.96
N ASP A 201 -3.29 -1.55 -15.32
CA ASP A 201 -2.18 -2.47 -15.13
C ASP A 201 -2.51 -3.67 -14.21
N LEU A 202 -3.36 -3.46 -13.20
CA LEU A 202 -3.76 -4.51 -12.25
C LEU A 202 -4.83 -5.46 -12.78
N VAL A 203 -5.56 -5.12 -13.85
CA VAL A 203 -6.70 -5.90 -14.35
C VAL A 203 -6.30 -7.35 -14.64
N ASN A 204 -5.26 -7.55 -15.44
CA ASN A 204 -4.79 -8.90 -15.82
C ASN A 204 -4.29 -9.73 -14.63
N LEU A 205 -3.72 -9.08 -13.60
CA LEU A 205 -3.28 -9.78 -12.39
C LEU A 205 -4.49 -10.28 -11.61
N ILE A 206 -5.49 -9.43 -11.38
CA ILE A 206 -6.68 -9.79 -10.61
C ILE A 206 -7.49 -10.89 -11.31
N GLU A 207 -7.53 -10.90 -12.65
CA GLU A 207 -8.15 -12.01 -13.40
C GLU A 207 -7.46 -13.36 -13.17
N LYS A 208 -6.13 -13.35 -13.08
CA LYS A 208 -5.33 -14.56 -12.84
C LYS A 208 -5.25 -14.96 -11.37
N ALA A 209 -5.48 -14.00 -10.46
CA ALA A 209 -5.40 -14.18 -9.02
C ALA A 209 -6.63 -13.57 -8.32
N PRO A 210 -7.84 -14.16 -8.53
CA PRO A 210 -9.12 -13.59 -8.10
C PRO A 210 -9.28 -13.48 -6.57
N GLN A 211 -8.42 -14.14 -5.80
CA GLN A 211 -8.36 -13.97 -4.34
C GLN A 211 -7.78 -12.63 -3.91
N LEU A 212 -6.94 -12.01 -4.74
CA LEU A 212 -6.39 -10.70 -4.45
C LEU A 212 -7.44 -9.61 -4.66
N ILE A 213 -7.32 -8.54 -3.88
CA ILE A 213 -7.94 -7.26 -4.16
C ILE A 213 -6.86 -6.30 -4.67
N GLY A 214 -7.11 -5.69 -5.82
CA GLY A 214 -6.23 -4.66 -6.36
C GLY A 214 -6.62 -3.28 -5.83
N ILE A 215 -5.62 -2.50 -5.43
CA ILE A 215 -5.80 -1.15 -4.92
C ILE A 215 -4.80 -0.23 -5.62
N GLY A 216 -5.29 0.65 -6.48
CA GLY A 216 -4.47 1.65 -7.14
C GLY A 216 -4.68 3.02 -6.50
N LEU A 217 -3.59 3.64 -6.00
CA LEU A 217 -3.65 4.93 -5.34
C LEU A 217 -2.97 6.01 -6.20
N ASP A 218 -3.63 7.14 -6.37
CA ASP A 218 -3.00 8.27 -7.04
C ASP A 218 -2.20 9.16 -6.07
N GLU A 219 -1.43 10.10 -6.61
CA GLU A 219 -0.60 11.02 -5.83
C GLU A 219 -1.44 11.89 -4.88
N ALA A 220 -0.85 12.30 -3.76
CA ALA A 220 -1.49 13.11 -2.71
C ALA A 220 -2.80 12.48 -2.15
N THR A 221 -2.94 11.17 -2.28
CA THR A 221 -4.11 10.40 -1.85
C THR A 221 -3.66 9.16 -1.09
N ALA A 222 -4.40 8.80 -0.06
CA ALA A 222 -4.12 7.68 0.81
C ALA A 222 -5.39 6.88 1.11
N ILE A 223 -5.21 5.66 1.58
CA ILE A 223 -6.24 4.91 2.28
C ILE A 223 -5.83 4.69 3.72
N LEU A 224 -6.77 4.91 4.62
CA LEU A 224 -6.71 4.43 6.00
C LEU A 224 -7.36 3.05 6.06
N VAL A 225 -6.62 2.06 6.52
CA VAL A 225 -7.15 0.70 6.72
C VAL A 225 -7.14 0.37 8.22
N GLN A 226 -8.31 -0.01 8.73
CA GLN A 226 -8.50 -0.49 10.10
C GLN A 226 -9.40 -1.73 10.05
N GLY A 227 -8.86 -2.87 10.44
CA GLY A 227 -9.55 -4.16 10.24
C GLY A 227 -9.87 -4.38 8.75
N ASP A 228 -11.12 -4.63 8.43
CA ASP A 228 -11.57 -4.85 7.06
C ASP A 228 -12.20 -3.59 6.40
N THR A 229 -12.02 -2.42 7.01
CA THR A 229 -12.53 -1.16 6.46
C THR A 229 -11.39 -0.33 5.88
N LEU A 230 -11.56 0.09 4.64
CA LEU A 230 -10.73 1.05 3.94
C LEU A 230 -11.49 2.38 3.83
N GLN A 231 -10.83 3.52 4.09
CA GLN A 231 -11.37 4.87 3.87
C GLN A 231 -10.38 5.71 3.07
N VAL A 232 -10.87 6.43 2.06
CA VAL A 232 -10.03 7.33 1.23
C VAL A 232 -9.81 8.66 1.95
N ILE A 233 -8.55 9.15 1.90
CA ILE A 233 -8.10 10.44 2.44
C ILE A 233 -7.23 11.10 1.39
N GLY A 234 -7.48 12.35 1.03
CA GLY A 234 -6.61 13.12 0.15
C GLY A 234 -7.32 13.72 -1.06
N ARG A 235 -6.61 14.03 -2.13
CA ARG A 235 -7.07 14.96 -3.16
C ARG A 235 -7.54 14.31 -4.46
N SER A 236 -7.17 13.06 -4.69
CA SER A 236 -7.44 12.34 -5.94
C SER A 236 -8.23 11.08 -5.66
N TYR A 237 -8.04 10.03 -6.45
CA TYR A 237 -8.86 8.84 -6.45
C TYR A 237 -8.06 7.60 -6.05
N VAL A 238 -8.80 6.61 -5.56
CA VAL A 238 -8.36 5.24 -5.34
C VAL A 238 -9.19 4.33 -6.23
N ALA A 239 -8.53 3.55 -7.08
CA ALA A 239 -9.18 2.53 -7.89
C ALA A 239 -9.19 1.19 -7.15
N ILE A 240 -10.34 0.53 -7.13
CA ILE A 240 -10.52 -0.81 -6.57
C ILE A 240 -10.73 -1.79 -7.70
N TYR A 241 -9.93 -2.85 -7.72
CA TYR A 241 -9.98 -3.94 -8.67
C TYR A 241 -10.43 -5.20 -7.94
N ASP A 242 -11.58 -5.71 -8.32
CA ASP A 242 -12.14 -6.94 -7.79
C ASP A 242 -12.54 -7.83 -8.96
N TYR A 243 -12.29 -9.13 -8.83
CA TYR A 243 -12.57 -10.08 -9.91
C TYR A 243 -14.04 -10.08 -10.36
N ALA A 244 -14.98 -9.94 -9.44
CA ALA A 244 -16.41 -9.88 -9.79
C ALA A 244 -16.73 -8.63 -10.64
N THR A 245 -16.14 -7.48 -10.30
CA THR A 245 -16.29 -6.23 -11.05
C THR A 245 -15.71 -6.37 -12.46
N ILE A 246 -14.52 -6.94 -12.59
CA ILE A 246 -13.86 -7.18 -13.89
C ILE A 246 -14.70 -8.13 -14.74
N LEU A 247 -15.20 -9.22 -14.16
CA LEU A 247 -15.99 -10.21 -14.87
C LEU A 247 -17.32 -9.62 -15.36
N ASN A 248 -17.99 -8.79 -14.55
CA ASN A 248 -19.24 -8.12 -14.94
C ASN A 248 -19.00 -7.14 -16.09
N SER A 249 -17.95 -6.32 -16.04
CA SER A 249 -17.64 -5.41 -17.13
C SER A 249 -17.38 -6.14 -18.45
N ARG A 250 -16.74 -7.31 -18.43
CA ARG A 250 -16.54 -8.12 -19.65
C ARG A 250 -17.83 -8.71 -20.19
N ARG A 251 -18.77 -9.14 -19.33
CA ARG A 251 -20.07 -9.66 -19.75
C ARG A 251 -20.93 -8.59 -20.43
N GLU A 252 -20.88 -7.35 -19.96
CA GLU A 252 -21.55 -6.23 -20.59
C GLU A 252 -21.00 -5.95 -22.01
N HIS A 253 -19.71 -6.24 -22.26
CA HIS A 253 -19.11 -6.08 -23.59
C HIS A 253 -19.40 -7.22 -24.57
N THR A 254 -19.73 -8.42 -24.07
CA THR A 254 -19.94 -9.62 -24.90
C THR A 254 -21.41 -9.96 -25.12
N GLY A 255 -22.32 -9.34 -24.39
CA GLY A 255 -23.75 -9.68 -24.36
C GLY A 255 -24.64 -8.65 -25.06
N GLY A 256 -24.61 -8.56 -26.40
CA GLY A 256 -25.65 -7.83 -27.09
C GLY A 256 -25.24 -7.18 -28.41
N GLU A 257 -26.02 -7.39 -29.43
CA GLU A 257 -25.87 -6.87 -30.79
C GLU A 257 -26.09 -5.34 -30.94
N GLU A 258 -26.06 -4.57 -29.85
CA GLU A 258 -26.10 -3.10 -29.91
C GLU A 258 -24.70 -2.53 -30.06
N GLN A 259 -24.22 -2.47 -31.30
CA GLN A 259 -23.06 -1.68 -31.67
C GLN A 259 -23.32 -0.21 -31.32
N GLY A 260 -22.62 0.30 -30.29
CA GLY A 260 -22.65 1.72 -29.94
C GLY A 260 -23.25 2.07 -28.57
N ALA A 261 -23.67 1.09 -27.77
CA ALA A 261 -24.05 1.36 -26.39
C ALA A 261 -22.82 1.80 -25.57
N ALA A 262 -22.96 2.89 -24.82
CA ALA A 262 -21.92 3.33 -23.90
C ALA A 262 -21.68 2.24 -22.84
N ILE A 263 -20.40 1.97 -22.54
CA ILE A 263 -20.01 1.03 -21.48
C ILE A 263 -20.48 1.61 -20.15
N SER A 264 -21.41 0.93 -19.47
CA SER A 264 -21.98 1.38 -18.20
C SER A 264 -21.05 1.11 -17.00
N SER A 265 -20.15 0.13 -17.10
CA SER A 265 -19.17 -0.21 -16.04
C SER A 265 -17.80 -0.52 -16.61
N GLY A 266 -16.75 -0.17 -15.84
CA GLY A 266 -15.36 -0.49 -16.15
C GLY A 266 -14.84 -1.67 -15.33
N PRO A 267 -13.60 -2.13 -15.58
CA PRO A 267 -12.99 -3.24 -14.86
C PRO A 267 -12.57 -2.87 -13.43
N PHE A 268 -12.81 -1.65 -13.00
CA PHE A 268 -12.56 -1.11 -11.68
C PHE A 268 -13.52 0.06 -11.42
N PHE A 269 -13.63 0.48 -10.17
CA PHE A 269 -14.34 1.71 -9.83
C PHE A 269 -13.48 2.60 -8.94
N PHE A 270 -13.71 3.91 -9.02
CA PHE A 270 -13.01 4.89 -8.23
C PHE A 270 -13.74 5.20 -6.92
N LEU A 271 -12.95 5.39 -5.88
CA LEU A 271 -13.35 6.00 -4.62
C LEU A 271 -12.66 7.34 -4.48
N SER A 272 -13.36 8.32 -3.94
CA SER A 272 -12.87 9.66 -3.61
C SER A 272 -12.84 9.89 -2.09
N GLU A 273 -12.35 11.07 -1.67
CA GLU A 273 -12.23 11.46 -0.26
C GLU A 273 -13.48 11.12 0.55
N GLY A 274 -13.26 10.54 1.73
CA GLY A 274 -14.30 10.15 2.68
C GLY A 274 -15.03 8.84 2.36
N GLN A 275 -14.99 8.38 1.11
CA GLN A 275 -15.63 7.13 0.73
C GLN A 275 -14.93 5.93 1.37
N LYS A 276 -15.73 4.90 1.68
CA LYS A 276 -15.28 3.70 2.38
C LYS A 276 -15.57 2.44 1.58
N TYR A 277 -14.76 1.41 1.83
CA TYR A 277 -14.91 0.10 1.21
C TYR A 277 -14.73 -1.01 2.25
N ASP A 278 -15.58 -2.02 2.17
CA ASP A 278 -15.50 -3.24 2.97
C ASP A 278 -14.65 -4.27 2.23
N LEU A 279 -13.45 -4.49 2.72
CA LEU A 279 -12.47 -5.41 2.11
C LEU A 279 -12.93 -6.87 2.20
N LYS A 280 -13.63 -7.24 3.28
CA LYS A 280 -14.11 -8.61 3.51
C LYS A 280 -15.27 -8.95 2.58
N ASN A 281 -16.25 -8.05 2.47
CA ASN A 281 -17.43 -8.26 1.64
C ASN A 281 -17.27 -7.72 0.21
N ARG A 282 -16.11 -7.12 -0.09
CA ARG A 282 -15.72 -6.58 -1.41
C ARG A 282 -16.77 -5.64 -2.00
N LYS A 283 -17.18 -4.63 -1.22
CA LYS A 283 -18.20 -3.66 -1.65
C LYS A 283 -17.99 -2.28 -1.04
N PRO A 284 -18.38 -1.21 -1.76
CA PRO A 284 -18.43 0.13 -1.19
C PRO A 284 -19.40 0.18 0.00
N LEU A 285 -19.03 0.91 1.04
CA LEU A 285 -19.91 1.22 2.15
C LEU A 285 -20.69 2.51 1.82
N ARG A 286 -22.00 2.49 2.01
CA ARG A 286 -22.83 3.70 1.82
C ARG A 286 -22.45 4.72 2.90
N THR A 287 -21.97 5.89 2.50
CA THR A 287 -21.93 7.06 3.38
C THR A 287 -23.35 7.60 3.46
N ARG A 288 -23.93 7.66 4.67
CA ARG A 288 -25.16 8.45 4.84
C ARG A 288 -24.84 9.88 4.43
N PRO A 289 -25.70 10.56 3.63
CA PRO A 289 -25.57 11.99 3.45
C PRO A 289 -25.60 12.64 4.85
N THR A 290 -24.59 13.42 5.17
CA THR A 290 -24.63 14.28 6.36
C THR A 290 -25.71 15.34 6.07
N GLY A 291 -26.83 15.28 6.85
CA GLY A 291 -27.87 16.28 7.05
C GLY A 291 -28.20 17.22 5.89
N GLY A 292 -29.29 16.96 5.19
CA GLY A 292 -30.11 18.06 4.73
C GLY A 292 -30.91 18.53 5.95
N ASP A 293 -30.83 19.81 6.25
CA ASP A 293 -31.70 20.47 7.22
C ASP A 293 -33.14 20.15 6.81
N GLU A 294 -33.89 19.50 7.71
CA GLU A 294 -35.33 19.49 7.65
C GLU A 294 -35.75 20.94 7.89
N GLU A 295 -36.03 21.71 6.84
CA GLU A 295 -36.90 22.89 6.94
C GLU A 295 -38.27 22.37 7.33
N GLU A 296 -38.61 22.50 8.60
CA GLU A 296 -39.97 22.45 9.10
C GLU A 296 -40.75 23.67 8.51
N ASP A 297 -41.73 23.38 7.67
CA ASP A 297 -42.85 24.27 7.41
C ASP A 297 -43.99 24.04 8.42
#